data_6ea650323811dbb76dd651c37c19eaaf
#
_entry.id   6ea650323811dbb76dd651c37c19eaaf
#
_cell.length_a   1.000
_cell.length_b   1.000
_cell.length_c   1.000
_cell.angle_alpha   90.00
_cell.angle_beta   90.00
_cell.angle_gamma   90.00
#
_symmetry.space_group_name_H-M   'P 1'
#
loop_
_entity.id
_entity.type
_entity.pdbx_description
1 polymer ?
#
loop_
_entity_poly.entity_id
_entity_poly.type
_entity_poly.pdbx_seq_one_letter_code
_entity_poly.pdbx_strand_id
1 'polypeptide(L)'
;MPRSTINFDTVRNIGLALPGVEESTAHGVPALKVHGKLLSCVPANRSAEPDSLVVRVDFDDRAELLAAEPGVYYVTEHYVGYNAVLVRLSRVNPDVLRDLLGMAYKFVTRKAAPRSPARKRR
;
A
#
# COMPACT_ATOMS: atom_id res chain seq x y z
N MET A 1 -7.99 7.16 26.74
CA MET A 1 -8.21 7.42 25.94
C MET A 1 -8.01 6.78 24.93
N PRO A 2 -8.61 6.58 24.41
CA PRO A 2 -8.33 5.78 23.44
C PRO A 2 -7.49 6.42 22.49
N ARG A 3 -6.52 5.90 22.08
CA ARG A 3 -5.83 6.37 21.10
C ARG A 3 -6.49 6.12 19.89
N SER A 4 -6.35 6.86 18.93
CA SER A 4 -6.92 6.60 17.71
C SER A 4 -6.38 5.37 17.16
N THR A 5 -7.19 4.50 16.76
CA THR A 5 -6.77 3.24 16.23
C THR A 5 -7.01 3.24 14.75
N ILE A 6 -5.95 3.15 13.99
CA ILE A 6 -6.04 3.04 12.55
C ILE A 6 -6.15 1.57 12.22
N ASN A 7 -7.21 1.17 11.55
CA ASN A 7 -7.41 -0.21 11.15
C ASN A 7 -7.87 -0.23 9.69
N PHE A 8 -8.25 -1.40 9.20
CA PHE A 8 -8.62 -1.49 7.79
C PHE A 8 -9.89 -0.71 7.48
N ASP A 9 -10.76 -0.48 8.45
CA ASP A 9 -11.92 0.39 8.21
C ASP A 9 -11.46 1.79 7.82
N THR A 10 -10.43 2.30 8.49
CA THR A 10 -9.86 3.59 8.15
C THR A 10 -9.30 3.57 6.73
N VAL A 11 -8.57 2.51 6.40
CA VAL A 11 -8.00 2.34 5.06
C VAL A 11 -9.10 2.31 4.02
N ARG A 12 -10.16 1.57 4.29
CA ARG A 12 -11.28 1.43 3.38
C ARG A 12 -11.92 2.78 3.10
N ASN A 13 -12.18 3.55 4.16
CA ASN A 13 -12.83 4.84 4.00
C ASN A 13 -12.00 5.80 3.17
N ILE A 14 -10.70 5.82 3.40
CA ILE A 14 -9.82 6.69 2.64
C ILE A 14 -9.72 6.21 1.19
N GLY A 15 -9.53 4.91 1.01
CA GLY A 15 -9.35 4.36 -0.34
C GLY A 15 -10.59 4.50 -1.20
N LEU A 16 -11.77 4.27 -0.61
CA LEU A 16 -12.99 4.35 -1.39
C LEU A 16 -13.32 5.76 -1.87
N ALA A 17 -12.67 6.76 -1.27
CA ALA A 17 -12.83 8.13 -1.77
C ALA A 17 -12.07 8.36 -3.07
N LEU A 18 -11.17 7.47 -3.44
CA LEU A 18 -10.43 7.59 -4.69
C LEU A 18 -11.27 7.02 -5.83
N PRO A 19 -11.24 7.67 -6.99
CA PRO A 19 -12.11 7.24 -8.10
C PRO A 19 -11.84 5.81 -8.54
N GLY A 20 -12.90 5.02 -8.68
CA GLY A 20 -12.80 3.66 -9.21
C GLY A 20 -12.32 2.62 -8.24
N VAL A 21 -12.06 2.97 -6.99
CA VAL A 21 -11.63 2.00 -6.00
C VAL A 21 -12.85 1.25 -5.48
N GLU A 22 -12.71 -0.06 -5.35
CA GLU A 22 -13.79 -0.93 -4.89
C GLU A 22 -13.27 -1.85 -3.79
N GLU A 23 -14.17 -2.22 -2.91
CA GLU A 23 -13.84 -3.25 -1.92
C GLU A 23 -13.79 -4.60 -2.60
N SER A 24 -12.87 -5.44 -2.14
CA SER A 24 -12.68 -6.76 -2.73
C SER A 24 -11.98 -7.64 -1.71
N THR A 25 -11.50 -8.77 -2.17
CA THR A 25 -10.67 -9.64 -1.35
C THR A 25 -9.44 -10.05 -2.15
N ALA A 26 -8.41 -10.40 -1.41
CA ALA A 26 -7.20 -10.94 -2.00
C ALA A 26 -6.73 -12.03 -1.07
N HIS A 27 -6.61 -13.25 -1.58
CA HIS A 27 -6.19 -14.39 -0.76
C HIS A 27 -7.07 -14.56 0.48
N GLY A 28 -8.36 -14.26 0.34
CA GLY A 28 -9.30 -14.45 1.43
C GLY A 28 -9.32 -13.34 2.47
N VAL A 29 -8.56 -12.27 2.27
CA VAL A 29 -8.53 -11.15 3.23
C VAL A 29 -9.09 -9.90 2.58
N PRO A 30 -9.55 -8.93 3.39
CA PRO A 30 -10.09 -7.69 2.84
C PRO A 30 -9.08 -6.94 1.99
N ALA A 31 -9.54 -6.37 0.90
CA ALA A 31 -8.67 -5.69 -0.05
C ALA A 31 -9.41 -4.55 -0.71
N LEU A 32 -8.65 -3.63 -1.27
CA LEU A 32 -9.16 -2.58 -2.13
C LEU A 32 -8.51 -2.75 -3.49
N LYS A 33 -9.32 -2.63 -4.53
CA LYS A 33 -8.84 -2.77 -5.90
C LYS A 33 -9.34 -1.61 -6.73
N VAL A 34 -8.59 -1.28 -7.76
CA VAL A 34 -8.99 -0.28 -8.73
C VAL A 34 -8.76 -0.86 -10.10
N HIS A 35 -9.82 -0.89 -10.91
CA HIS A 35 -9.75 -1.47 -12.26
C HIS A 35 -9.21 -2.90 -12.22
N GLY A 36 -9.63 -3.66 -11.20
CA GLY A 36 -9.20 -5.06 -11.05
C GLY A 36 -7.80 -5.25 -10.50
N LYS A 37 -7.06 -4.17 -10.24
CA LYS A 37 -5.70 -4.27 -9.75
C LYS A 37 -5.68 -4.02 -8.26
N LEU A 38 -4.86 -4.77 -7.54
CA LEU A 38 -4.75 -4.60 -6.11
C LEU A 38 -4.13 -3.24 -5.78
N LEU A 39 -4.78 -2.52 -4.87
CA LEU A 39 -4.27 -1.27 -4.35
C LEU A 39 -3.66 -1.49 -2.98
N SER A 40 -4.40 -2.16 -2.09
CA SER A 40 -3.99 -2.38 -0.72
C SER A 40 -4.80 -3.53 -0.15
N CYS A 41 -4.24 -4.21 0.84
CA CYS A 41 -4.98 -5.31 1.48
C CYS A 41 -4.40 -5.59 2.86
N VAL A 42 -5.17 -6.32 3.63
CA VAL A 42 -4.67 -6.89 4.88
C VAL A 42 -3.66 -7.97 4.49
N PRO A 43 -2.52 -8.09 5.19
CA PRO A 43 -1.56 -9.14 4.84
C PRO A 43 -2.15 -10.52 5.07
N ALA A 44 -2.00 -11.39 4.10
CA ALA A 44 -2.43 -12.77 4.22
C ALA A 44 -1.29 -13.67 4.70
N ASN A 45 -0.06 -13.21 4.59
CA ASN A 45 1.09 -14.02 4.96
C ASN A 45 1.49 -13.71 6.39
N ARG A 46 1.74 -14.78 7.16
CA ARG A 46 2.02 -14.60 8.58
C ARG A 46 3.39 -14.00 8.88
N SER A 47 4.21 -13.77 7.85
CA SER A 47 5.47 -13.06 8.07
C SER A 47 5.24 -11.59 8.41
N ALA A 48 4.06 -11.05 8.10
CA ALA A 48 3.76 -9.67 8.42
C ALA A 48 3.37 -9.55 9.89
N GLU A 49 3.75 -8.44 10.50
CA GLU A 49 3.38 -8.17 11.88
C GLU A 49 1.88 -7.92 11.98
N PRO A 50 1.29 -8.15 13.17
CA PRO A 50 -0.10 -7.77 13.37
C PRO A 50 -0.31 -6.29 13.12
N ASP A 51 -1.52 -5.92 12.67
CA ASP A 51 -1.88 -4.54 12.39
C ASP A 51 -1.02 -3.91 11.30
N SER A 52 -0.61 -4.72 10.34
CA SER A 52 0.08 -4.23 9.16
C SER A 52 -0.88 -4.11 7.99
N LEU A 53 -0.45 -3.36 7.00
CA LEU A 53 -1.19 -3.16 5.77
C LEU A 53 -0.23 -3.36 4.61
N VAL A 54 -0.70 -4.03 3.57
CA VAL A 54 0.06 -4.14 2.32
C VAL A 54 -0.38 -2.99 1.42
N VAL A 55 0.57 -2.22 0.92
CA VAL A 55 0.28 -1.10 0.02
C VAL A 55 1.15 -1.25 -1.22
N ARG A 56 0.53 -1.17 -2.40
CA ARG A 56 1.27 -1.31 -3.65
C ARG A 56 2.05 -0.05 -3.95
N VAL A 57 3.33 -0.19 -4.17
CA VAL A 57 4.20 0.93 -4.55
C VAL A 57 5.27 0.36 -5.46
N ASP A 58 5.90 1.22 -6.27
CA ASP A 58 7.01 0.70 -7.05
C ASP A 58 8.24 0.54 -6.16
N PHE A 59 9.25 -0.13 -6.69
CA PHE A 59 10.41 -0.45 -5.88
C PHE A 59 11.22 0.77 -5.46
N ASP A 60 11.25 1.80 -6.30
CA ASP A 60 11.97 3.02 -5.96
C ASP A 60 11.30 3.78 -4.82
N ASP A 61 9.98 3.91 -4.90
CA ASP A 61 9.23 4.55 -3.81
C ASP A 61 9.36 3.74 -2.54
N ARG A 62 9.33 2.40 -2.66
CA ARG A 62 9.50 1.56 -1.49
C ARG A 62 10.84 1.80 -0.81
N ALA A 63 11.90 1.90 -1.60
CA ALA A 63 13.22 2.13 -1.04
C ALA A 63 13.28 3.44 -0.28
N GLU A 64 12.63 4.48 -0.81
CA GLU A 64 12.60 5.77 -0.15
C GLU A 64 11.81 5.71 1.16
N LEU A 65 10.68 5.01 1.15
CA LEU A 65 9.87 4.88 2.36
C LEU A 65 10.64 4.13 3.45
N LEU A 66 11.30 3.04 3.05
CA LEU A 66 12.06 2.24 4.01
C LEU A 66 13.21 3.05 4.62
N ALA A 67 13.86 3.88 3.82
CA ALA A 67 14.96 4.68 4.30
C ALA A 67 14.49 5.82 5.19
N ALA A 68 13.35 6.42 4.84
CA ALA A 68 12.87 7.60 5.57
C ALA A 68 12.23 7.24 6.91
N GLU A 69 11.48 6.12 6.95
CA GLU A 69 10.70 5.80 8.15
C GLU A 69 10.76 4.29 8.42
N PRO A 70 11.91 3.77 8.81
CA PRO A 70 12.02 2.32 9.04
C PRO A 70 11.17 1.82 10.21
N GLY A 71 10.70 2.71 11.07
CA GLY A 71 9.79 2.33 12.13
C GLY A 71 8.36 2.15 11.67
N VAL A 72 8.04 2.65 10.49
CA VAL A 72 6.68 2.61 9.94
C VAL A 72 6.59 1.58 8.82
N TYR A 73 7.56 1.57 7.93
CA TYR A 73 7.54 0.73 6.73
C TYR A 73 8.54 -0.39 6.83
N TYR A 74 8.20 -1.55 6.30
CA TYR A 74 9.13 -2.67 6.32
C TYR A 74 8.73 -3.65 5.21
N VAL A 75 9.60 -4.62 4.95
CA VAL A 75 9.30 -5.73 4.06
C VAL A 75 9.82 -6.99 4.71
N THR A 76 9.15 -8.09 4.43
CA THR A 76 9.64 -9.39 4.85
C THR A 76 10.07 -10.16 3.61
N GLU A 77 10.72 -11.29 3.85
CA GLU A 77 11.20 -12.10 2.76
C GLU A 77 10.09 -12.47 1.79
N HIS A 78 8.90 -12.73 2.31
CA HIS A 78 7.76 -13.09 1.46
C HIS A 78 7.39 -11.96 0.51
N TYR A 79 7.50 -10.71 0.97
CA TYR A 79 7.02 -9.57 0.19
C TYR A 79 8.10 -8.87 -0.60
N VAL A 80 9.37 -9.22 -0.40
CA VAL A 80 10.46 -8.43 -0.98
C VAL A 80 10.42 -8.44 -2.52
N GLY A 81 9.90 -9.48 -3.11
CA GLY A 81 9.82 -9.58 -4.58
C GLY A 81 8.61 -8.90 -5.19
N TYR A 82 7.73 -8.34 -4.39
CA TYR A 82 6.52 -7.70 -4.89
C TYR A 82 6.64 -6.18 -4.83
N ASN A 83 5.93 -5.51 -5.73
CA ASN A 83 5.88 -4.04 -5.72
C ASN A 83 4.94 -3.60 -4.61
N ALA A 84 5.37 -3.79 -3.38
CA ALA A 84 4.53 -3.50 -2.23
C ALA A 84 5.41 -3.26 -1.01
N VAL A 85 4.84 -2.56 -0.03
CA VAL A 85 5.49 -2.31 1.24
C VAL A 85 4.51 -2.66 2.34
N LEU A 86 5.02 -3.09 3.46
CA LEU A 86 4.21 -3.33 4.65
C LEU A 86 4.27 -2.08 5.53
N VAL A 87 3.12 -1.72 6.07
CA VAL A 87 2.97 -0.49 6.86
C VAL A 87 2.45 -0.88 8.24
N ARG A 88 3.11 -0.39 9.28
CA ARG A 88 2.63 -0.60 10.65
C ARG A 88 1.56 0.44 10.92
N LEU A 89 0.32 0.00 10.95
CA LEU A 89 -0.82 0.93 11.11
C LEU A 89 -0.78 1.67 12.42
N SER A 90 -0.15 1.09 13.44
CA SER A 90 -0.05 1.76 14.73
C SER A 90 0.92 2.94 14.71
N ARG A 91 1.65 3.11 13.63
CA ARG A 91 2.68 4.15 13.53
C ARG A 91 2.35 5.22 12.51
N VAL A 92 1.16 5.18 11.91
CA VAL A 92 0.77 6.19 10.93
C VAL A 92 -0.46 6.93 11.42
N ASN A 93 -0.69 8.10 10.86
CA ASN A 93 -1.94 8.83 11.10
C ASN A 93 -2.73 8.87 9.79
N PRO A 94 -3.99 9.31 9.82
CA PRO A 94 -4.81 9.29 8.61
C PRO A 94 -4.25 10.11 7.46
N ASP A 95 -3.56 11.22 7.75
CA ASP A 95 -3.01 12.05 6.68
C ASP A 95 -1.89 11.32 5.95
N VAL A 96 -1.00 10.67 6.71
CA VAL A 96 0.07 9.89 6.10
C VAL A 96 -0.53 8.75 5.29
N LEU A 97 -1.54 8.09 5.83
CA LEU A 97 -2.18 6.98 5.14
C LEU A 97 -2.84 7.45 3.85
N ARG A 98 -3.47 8.60 3.87
CA ARG A 98 -4.09 9.16 2.66
C ARG A 98 -3.05 9.41 1.59
N ASP A 99 -1.91 10.00 1.96
CA ASP A 99 -0.84 10.25 1.01
C ASP A 99 -0.29 8.95 0.45
N LEU A 100 -0.13 7.96 1.31
CA LEU A 100 0.39 6.67 0.91
C LEU A 100 -0.54 5.96 -0.07
N LEU A 101 -1.84 5.97 0.23
CA LEU A 101 -2.82 5.36 -0.67
C LEU A 101 -2.91 6.11 -1.99
N GLY A 102 -2.73 7.43 -1.95
CA GLY A 102 -2.66 8.22 -3.18
C GLY A 102 -1.47 7.84 -4.04
N MET A 103 -0.33 7.60 -3.40
CA MET A 103 0.87 7.15 -4.10
C MET A 103 0.61 5.78 -4.75
N ALA A 104 -0.01 4.87 -3.99
CA ALA A 104 -0.34 3.55 -4.52
C ALA A 104 -1.31 3.64 -5.68
N TYR A 105 -2.29 4.51 -5.55
CA TYR A 105 -3.29 4.71 -6.59
C TYR A 105 -2.63 5.16 -7.90
N LYS A 106 -1.72 6.11 -7.80
CA LYS A 106 -0.99 6.56 -8.99
C LYS A 106 -0.18 5.44 -9.60
N PHE A 107 0.45 4.63 -8.74
CA PHE A 107 1.26 3.53 -9.23
C PHE A 107 0.42 2.51 -9.99
N VAL A 108 -0.70 2.09 -9.43
CA VAL A 108 -1.47 1.01 -10.04
C VAL A 108 -2.34 1.48 -11.20
N THR A 109 -2.66 2.78 -11.27
CA THR A 109 -3.48 3.28 -12.35
C THR A 109 -2.71 3.91 -13.48
N ARG A 110 -1.40 4.16 -13.30
CA ARG A 110 -0.67 4.78 -14.38
C ARG A 110 -0.62 3.82 -15.55
N LYS A 111 -0.80 4.36 -16.73
CA LYS A 111 -0.77 3.54 -17.89
C LYS A 111 0.57 2.96 -18.05
N ALA A 112 0.59 1.74 -18.48
CA ALA A 112 1.81 1.13 -18.77
C ALA A 112 2.48 2.00 -19.76
N ALA A 113 3.43 2.69 -19.34
CA ALA A 113 4.12 3.55 -20.20
C ALA A 113 4.72 2.71 -21.23
N PRO A 114 4.61 3.12 -22.32
CA PRO A 114 5.32 2.41 -23.32
C PRO A 114 6.70 2.36 -22.82
N ARG A 115 6.97 1.75 -22.56
CA ARG A 115 7.99 1.76 -21.77
C ARG A 115 8.89 2.57 -21.91
N SER A 116 9.25 3.04 -21.73
CA SER A 116 9.88 3.91 -21.79
C SER A 116 10.76 3.92 -21.35
N PRO A 117 11.01 3.74 -21.55
CA PRO A 117 11.76 3.83 -21.21
C PRO A 117 12.35 4.13 -20.65
N ALA A 118 12.28 3.99 -20.64
CA ALA A 118 12.65 4.49 -20.18
C ALA A 118 13.08 4.86 -19.60
N ARG A 119 13.29 4.89 -19.49
CA ARG A 119 13.58 5.35 -19.06
C ARG A 119 14.21 5.60 -18.74
N LYS A 120 14.26 5.31 -18.85
CA LYS A 120 14.75 5.57 -18.71
C LYS A 120 15.37 5.98 -18.56
N ARG A 121 15.77 5.96 -18.69
CA ARG A 121 16.34 6.34 -18.71
C ARG A 121 16.91 6.75 -18.83
N ARG A 122 17.26 6.69 -18.83
CA ARG A 122 17.79 7.06 -19.18
C ARG A 122 18.23 7.35 -19.14
#